data_e5d536bba9eb9a69c3bb3e98ffb98ca6
#
_entry.id   e5d536bba9eb9a69c3bb3e98ffb98ca6
#
_cell.length_a   1.000
_cell.length_b   1.000
_cell.length_c   1.000
_cell.angle_alpha   90.00
_cell.angle_beta   90.00
_cell.angle_gamma   90.00
#
_symmetry.space_group_name_H-M   'P 1'
#
loop_
_entity.id
_entity.type
_entity.pdbx_description
1 polymer ?
#
loop_
_entity_poly.entity_id
_entity_poly.type
_entity_poly.pdbx_seq_one_letter_code
_entity_poly.pdbx_strand_id
1 'polypeptide(L)'
;MFTKTERETKVKNRKGMDMNEEYGLTPYETREILFYKTDNGEVRVEILLYQENLWLTQAKMAELFEVQKAAISKHLKNIFASGELQEEAVVSKMETTATDGKRYNTSYYNLDAIIAVGYRVNSKKATMFRIWANRVLKEFIIKGYVMDDARLREPENLFGKDYFEEQLERIRDIRSSERRFYQKITDIYSCLLYTSPSPRDQRGS
;
A
#
# COMPACT_ATOMS: atom_id res chain seq x y z
N MET A 1 -29.39 8.99 -6.15
CA MET A 1 -29.75 8.98 -4.72
C MET A 1 -29.21 7.68 -4.16
N PHE A 2 -27.92 7.67 -3.75
CA PHE A 2 -27.25 6.46 -3.24
C PHE A 2 -27.31 6.49 -1.72
N THR A 3 -27.97 5.52 -1.14
CA THR A 3 -28.03 5.34 0.32
C THR A 3 -26.73 4.76 0.82
N LYS A 4 -25.97 5.59 1.50
CA LYS A 4 -24.75 5.26 2.23
C LYS A 4 -25.11 4.39 3.44
N THR A 5 -24.90 3.09 3.36
CA THR A 5 -25.06 2.19 4.52
C THR A 5 -23.72 2.16 5.27
N GLU A 6 -23.54 3.13 6.16
CA GLU A 6 -22.44 3.12 7.15
C GLU A 6 -22.72 2.00 8.15
N ARG A 7 -21.95 0.93 8.09
CA ARG A 7 -21.92 -0.10 9.12
C ARG A 7 -20.71 0.15 10.01
N GLU A 8 -20.93 0.81 11.13
CA GLU A 8 -19.93 0.91 12.20
C GLU A 8 -19.74 -0.47 12.85
N THR A 9 -18.58 -1.05 12.69
CA THR A 9 -18.18 -2.29 13.36
C THR A 9 -17.25 -1.93 14.53
N LYS A 10 -17.66 -2.18 15.78
CA LYS A 10 -16.86 -1.92 16.99
C LYS A 10 -15.80 -3.00 17.19
N VAL A 11 -14.56 -2.63 17.36
CA VAL A 11 -13.41 -3.53 17.64
C VAL A 11 -12.96 -3.39 19.08
N LYS A 12 -12.74 -4.52 19.73
CA LYS A 12 -12.16 -4.58 21.06
C LYS A 12 -10.80 -5.27 21.01
N ASN A 13 -9.82 -4.73 21.72
CA ASN A 13 -8.52 -5.35 21.89
C ASN A 13 -8.62 -6.60 22.80
N ARG A 14 -7.49 -7.33 22.98
CA ARG A 14 -7.41 -8.51 23.85
C ARG A 14 -7.83 -8.27 25.31
N LYS A 15 -7.99 -7.00 25.74
CA LYS A 15 -8.45 -6.59 27.09
C LYS A 15 -9.92 -6.15 27.12
N GLY A 16 -10.65 -6.26 26.01
CA GLY A 16 -12.08 -5.93 25.95
C GLY A 16 -12.39 -4.43 25.90
N MET A 17 -11.38 -3.56 25.73
CA MET A 17 -11.55 -2.12 25.57
C MET A 17 -11.85 -1.75 24.12
N ASP A 18 -12.68 -0.72 23.92
CA ASP A 18 -13.01 -0.17 22.62
C ASP A 18 -11.78 0.61 22.11
N MET A 19 -11.10 0.09 21.07
CA MET A 19 -9.87 0.68 20.53
C MET A 19 -10.07 2.09 19.97
N ASN A 20 -11.32 2.47 19.69
CA ASN A 20 -11.68 3.81 19.22
C ASN A 20 -11.56 4.88 20.31
N GLU A 21 -11.72 4.51 21.60
CA GLU A 21 -11.63 5.46 22.72
C GLU A 21 -10.19 5.68 23.22
N GLU A 22 -9.32 4.65 23.08
CA GLU A 22 -7.96 4.70 23.66
C GLU A 22 -6.92 5.39 22.75
N TYR A 23 -7.12 5.39 21.42
CA TYR A 23 -6.11 5.85 20.46
C TYR A 23 -6.61 6.87 19.43
N GLY A 24 -7.86 7.32 19.51
CA GLY A 24 -8.42 8.28 18.53
C GLY A 24 -8.41 7.74 17.09
N LEU A 25 -8.46 6.42 16.94
CA LEU A 25 -8.37 5.75 15.66
C LEU A 25 -9.70 5.91 14.90
N THR A 26 -9.59 6.24 13.62
CA THR A 26 -10.73 6.29 12.70
C THR A 26 -11.46 4.94 12.68
N PRO A 27 -12.81 4.94 12.64
CA PRO A 27 -13.59 3.72 12.50
C PRO A 27 -13.16 2.97 11.23
N TYR A 28 -13.23 1.63 11.25
CA TYR A 28 -12.92 0.88 10.03
C TYR A 28 -13.90 1.23 8.95
N GLU A 29 -13.38 1.32 7.78
CA GLU A 29 -14.18 1.53 6.61
C GLU A 29 -14.12 0.29 5.73
N THR A 30 -15.28 -0.28 5.45
CA THR A 30 -15.41 -1.33 4.44
C THR A 30 -15.67 -0.65 3.11
N ARG A 31 -14.74 -0.78 2.17
CA ARG A 31 -14.85 -0.24 0.81
C ARG A 31 -14.64 -1.31 -0.23
N GLU A 32 -15.35 -1.19 -1.35
CA GLU A 32 -15.02 -1.91 -2.57
C GLU A 32 -13.93 -1.14 -3.30
N ILE A 33 -12.78 -1.78 -3.49
CA ILE A 33 -11.68 -1.18 -4.23
C ILE A 33 -11.37 -1.95 -5.51
N LEU A 34 -10.80 -1.24 -6.48
CA LEU A 34 -10.11 -1.84 -7.61
C LEU A 34 -8.78 -2.41 -7.10
N PHE A 35 -8.72 -3.73 -6.94
CA PHE A 35 -7.52 -4.39 -6.42
C PHE A 35 -6.40 -4.42 -7.46
N TYR A 36 -6.73 -4.83 -8.70
CA TYR A 36 -5.83 -4.73 -9.85
C TYR A 36 -6.61 -4.73 -11.16
N LYS A 37 -5.97 -4.19 -12.22
CA LYS A 37 -6.51 -4.15 -13.56
C LYS A 37 -5.65 -4.97 -14.51
N THR A 38 -6.30 -5.73 -15.38
CA THR A 38 -5.67 -6.51 -16.44
C THR A 38 -6.35 -6.21 -17.76
N ASP A 39 -5.75 -6.65 -18.86
CA ASP A 39 -6.33 -6.51 -20.20
C ASP A 39 -7.69 -7.21 -20.33
N ASN A 40 -7.98 -8.18 -19.45
CA ASN A 40 -9.23 -8.96 -19.41
C ASN A 40 -10.28 -8.37 -18.44
N GLY A 41 -10.01 -7.24 -17.80
CA GLY A 41 -10.96 -6.57 -16.93
C GLY A 41 -10.38 -6.09 -15.59
N GLU A 42 -11.25 -5.49 -14.81
CA GLU A 42 -10.98 -4.98 -13.48
C GLU A 42 -11.37 -6.01 -12.42
N VAL A 43 -10.52 -6.20 -11.43
CA VAL A 43 -10.82 -7.05 -10.28
C VAL A 43 -11.06 -6.14 -9.09
N ARG A 44 -12.32 -6.10 -8.65
CA ARG A 44 -12.77 -5.35 -7.48
C ARG A 44 -12.99 -6.30 -6.32
N VAL A 45 -12.69 -5.86 -5.12
CA VAL A 45 -12.91 -6.63 -3.90
C VAL A 45 -13.30 -5.70 -2.77
N GLU A 46 -14.23 -6.18 -1.95
CA GLU A 46 -14.59 -5.51 -0.71
C GLU A 46 -13.52 -5.79 0.35
N ILE A 47 -12.87 -4.75 0.80
CA ILE A 47 -11.80 -4.82 1.79
C ILE A 47 -12.17 -4.06 3.06
N LEU A 48 -11.49 -4.37 4.13
CA LEU A 48 -11.49 -3.58 5.35
C LEU A 48 -10.22 -2.72 5.38
N LEU A 49 -10.39 -1.40 5.48
CA LEU A 49 -9.31 -0.44 5.69
C LEU A 49 -9.12 -0.21 7.18
N TYR A 50 -7.93 -0.51 7.69
CA TYR A 50 -7.57 -0.33 9.10
C TYR A 50 -6.07 -0.12 9.26
N GLN A 51 -5.65 0.88 10.03
CA GLN A 51 -4.25 1.21 10.30
C GLN A 51 -3.38 1.34 9.01
N GLU A 52 -3.89 2.10 8.04
CA GLU A 52 -3.22 2.30 6.73
C GLU A 52 -2.89 0.99 5.99
N ASN A 53 -3.63 -0.09 6.25
CA ASN A 53 -3.46 -1.39 5.61
C ASN A 53 -4.80 -1.94 5.11
N LEU A 54 -4.70 -2.89 4.18
CA LEU A 54 -5.82 -3.60 3.60
C LEU A 54 -5.97 -4.95 4.30
N TRP A 55 -7.20 -5.27 4.68
CA TRP A 55 -7.50 -6.49 5.40
C TRP A 55 -8.61 -7.28 4.71
N LEU A 56 -8.38 -8.58 4.50
CA LEU A 56 -9.37 -9.51 3.94
C LEU A 56 -9.58 -10.71 4.85
N THR A 57 -10.79 -11.27 4.81
CA THR A 57 -11.07 -12.58 5.38
C THR A 57 -10.63 -13.69 4.42
N GLN A 58 -10.48 -14.93 4.93
CA GLN A 58 -10.22 -16.09 4.05
C GLN A 58 -11.32 -16.30 3.00
N ALA A 59 -12.57 -15.97 3.34
CA ALA A 59 -13.68 -16.06 2.39
C ALA A 59 -13.52 -15.07 1.23
N LYS A 60 -13.15 -13.81 1.54
CA LYS A 60 -12.91 -12.78 0.53
C LYS A 60 -11.66 -13.07 -0.31
N MET A 61 -10.60 -13.64 0.27
CA MET A 61 -9.45 -14.12 -0.51
C MET A 61 -9.82 -15.28 -1.44
N ALA A 62 -10.69 -16.18 -0.99
CA ALA A 62 -11.17 -17.27 -1.83
C ALA A 62 -11.99 -16.76 -3.04
N GLU A 63 -12.81 -15.74 -2.83
CA GLU A 63 -13.55 -15.03 -3.89
C GLU A 63 -12.59 -14.30 -4.85
N LEU A 64 -11.62 -13.53 -4.30
CA LEU A 64 -10.62 -12.80 -5.08
C LEU A 64 -9.83 -13.71 -6.03
N PHE A 65 -9.39 -14.86 -5.56
CA PHE A 65 -8.58 -15.80 -6.33
C PHE A 65 -9.37 -16.93 -7.00
N GLU A 66 -10.70 -16.92 -6.88
CA GLU A 66 -11.59 -17.99 -7.42
C GLU A 66 -11.17 -19.42 -7.00
N VAL A 67 -10.99 -19.61 -5.72
CA VAL A 67 -10.64 -20.90 -5.11
C VAL A 67 -11.49 -21.16 -3.87
N GLN A 68 -11.44 -22.40 -3.38
CA GLN A 68 -12.15 -22.75 -2.15
C GLN A 68 -11.44 -22.20 -0.91
N LYS A 69 -12.19 -21.78 0.11
CA LYS A 69 -11.66 -21.32 1.40
C LYS A 69 -10.68 -22.31 2.03
N ALA A 70 -10.91 -23.63 1.86
CA ALA A 70 -10.01 -24.67 2.34
C ALA A 70 -8.61 -24.59 1.71
N ALA A 71 -8.51 -24.22 0.43
CA ALA A 71 -7.23 -24.01 -0.26
C ALA A 71 -6.49 -22.81 0.33
N ILE A 72 -7.18 -21.68 0.56
CA ILE A 72 -6.62 -20.51 1.22
C ILE A 72 -6.08 -20.87 2.61
N SER A 73 -6.88 -21.57 3.42
CA SER A 73 -6.46 -22.00 4.76
C SER A 73 -5.20 -22.88 4.72
N LYS A 74 -5.09 -23.79 3.75
CA LYS A 74 -3.91 -24.64 3.56
C LYS A 74 -2.67 -23.81 3.18
N HIS A 75 -2.81 -22.83 2.27
CA HIS A 75 -1.70 -21.96 1.88
C HIS A 75 -1.23 -21.10 3.05
N LEU A 76 -2.12 -20.49 3.82
CA LEU A 76 -1.78 -19.72 5.01
C LEU A 76 -1.02 -20.55 6.04
N LYS A 77 -1.49 -21.77 6.35
CA LYS A 77 -0.78 -22.69 7.24
C LYS A 77 0.64 -22.97 6.77
N ASN A 78 0.83 -23.18 5.47
CA ASN A 78 2.15 -23.43 4.91
C ASN A 78 3.06 -22.20 4.95
N ILE A 79 2.51 -20.98 4.75
CA ILE A 79 3.23 -19.71 4.85
C ILE A 79 3.75 -19.52 6.28
N PHE A 80 2.91 -19.72 7.28
CA PHE A 80 3.30 -19.62 8.69
C PHE A 80 4.28 -20.71 9.11
N ALA A 81 4.05 -21.95 8.68
CA ALA A 81 4.94 -23.07 8.97
C ALA A 81 6.34 -22.91 8.34
N SER A 82 6.44 -22.26 7.18
CA SER A 82 7.74 -21.97 6.54
C SER A 82 8.47 -20.77 7.15
N GLY A 83 7.84 -20.01 8.04
CA GLY A 83 8.41 -18.80 8.63
C GLY A 83 8.48 -17.62 7.66
N GLU A 84 7.83 -17.70 6.49
CA GLU A 84 7.77 -16.59 5.53
C GLU A 84 7.07 -15.37 6.12
N LEU A 85 5.97 -15.57 6.87
CA LEU A 85 5.28 -14.55 7.62
C LEU A 85 5.03 -15.02 9.06
N GLN A 86 5.11 -14.09 10.00
CA GLN A 86 4.71 -14.33 11.40
C GLN A 86 3.21 -14.11 11.54
N GLU A 87 2.47 -15.10 12.06
CA GLU A 87 1.01 -15.04 12.15
C GLU A 87 0.55 -13.83 12.96
N GLU A 88 1.24 -13.49 14.05
CA GLU A 88 0.88 -12.37 14.94
C GLU A 88 0.99 -11.01 14.25
N ALA A 89 1.84 -10.89 13.23
CA ALA A 89 2.06 -9.64 12.50
C ALA A 89 1.04 -9.41 11.38
N VAL A 90 0.45 -10.49 10.85
CA VAL A 90 -0.38 -10.42 9.64
C VAL A 90 -1.83 -10.83 9.85
N VAL A 91 -2.19 -11.32 11.05
CA VAL A 91 -3.56 -11.74 11.38
C VAL A 91 -4.12 -10.90 12.53
N SER A 92 -5.25 -10.27 12.28
CA SER A 92 -6.04 -9.59 13.31
C SER A 92 -7.38 -10.29 13.51
N LYS A 93 -7.77 -10.51 14.76
CA LYS A 93 -9.10 -11.03 15.10
C LYS A 93 -10.01 -9.87 15.45
N MET A 94 -11.05 -9.70 14.68
CA MET A 94 -12.03 -8.64 14.86
C MET A 94 -13.42 -9.22 15.08
N GLU A 95 -14.17 -8.61 15.99
CA GLU A 95 -15.56 -8.98 16.25
C GLU A 95 -16.45 -8.36 15.17
N THR A 96 -17.12 -9.19 14.39
CA THR A 96 -18.04 -8.77 13.33
C THR A 96 -19.45 -9.18 13.70
N THR A 97 -20.41 -8.28 13.50
CA THR A 97 -21.84 -8.58 13.66
C THR A 97 -22.40 -9.07 12.34
N ALA A 98 -22.86 -10.32 12.32
CA ALA A 98 -23.50 -10.88 11.13
C ALA A 98 -24.93 -10.33 10.93
N THR A 99 -25.52 -10.63 9.77
CA THR A 99 -26.91 -10.21 9.44
C THR A 99 -27.96 -10.79 10.39
N ASP A 100 -27.63 -11.86 11.11
CA ASP A 100 -28.48 -12.47 12.16
C ASP A 100 -28.37 -11.73 13.52
N GLY A 101 -27.59 -10.64 13.62
CA GLY A 101 -27.37 -9.88 14.84
C GLY A 101 -26.38 -10.53 15.82
N LYS A 102 -25.83 -11.69 15.51
CA LYS A 102 -24.84 -12.36 16.35
C LYS A 102 -23.44 -11.83 16.06
N ARG A 103 -22.60 -11.81 17.09
CA ARG A 103 -21.20 -11.42 17.02
C ARG A 103 -20.32 -12.64 16.80
N TYR A 104 -19.43 -12.53 15.84
CA TYR A 104 -18.45 -13.56 15.48
C TYR A 104 -17.04 -13.01 15.50
N ASN A 105 -16.11 -13.73 16.10
CA ASN A 105 -14.68 -13.43 15.98
C ASN A 105 -14.19 -13.89 14.63
N THR A 106 -13.95 -12.94 13.73
CA THR A 106 -13.49 -13.19 12.37
C THR A 106 -12.01 -12.85 12.26
N SER A 107 -11.22 -13.76 11.68
CA SER A 107 -9.81 -13.50 11.38
C SER A 107 -9.68 -12.75 10.06
N TYR A 108 -8.99 -11.62 10.13
CA TYR A 108 -8.61 -10.78 8.99
C TYR A 108 -7.11 -10.90 8.75
N TYR A 109 -6.72 -10.85 7.51
CA TYR A 109 -5.36 -11.01 7.01
C TYR A 109 -4.95 -9.75 6.27
N ASN A 110 -3.77 -9.22 6.57
CA ASN A 110 -3.27 -7.99 5.96
C ASN A 110 -2.81 -8.21 4.51
N LEU A 111 -2.36 -7.12 3.86
CA LEU A 111 -1.91 -7.13 2.47
C LEU A 111 -0.75 -8.10 2.24
N ASP A 112 0.18 -8.26 3.19
CA ASP A 112 1.33 -9.18 3.04
C ASP A 112 0.86 -10.63 2.91
N ALA A 113 -0.09 -11.04 3.76
CA ALA A 113 -0.68 -12.38 3.68
C ALA A 113 -1.47 -12.58 2.39
N ILE A 114 -2.17 -11.56 1.89
CA ILE A 114 -2.92 -11.62 0.63
C ILE A 114 -1.96 -11.82 -0.55
N ILE A 115 -0.85 -11.09 -0.58
CA ILE A 115 0.18 -11.20 -1.61
C ILE A 115 0.82 -12.58 -1.57
N ALA A 116 1.26 -13.05 -0.40
CA ALA A 116 1.90 -14.37 -0.23
C ALA A 116 0.99 -15.52 -0.69
N VAL A 117 -0.31 -15.45 -0.36
CA VAL A 117 -1.32 -16.41 -0.84
C VAL A 117 -1.48 -16.33 -2.35
N GLY A 118 -1.56 -15.13 -2.94
CA GLY A 118 -1.72 -14.90 -4.37
C GLY A 118 -0.59 -15.50 -5.22
N TYR A 119 0.63 -15.54 -4.68
CA TYR A 119 1.75 -16.20 -5.34
C TYR A 119 1.71 -17.73 -5.27
N ARG A 120 1.03 -18.31 -4.28
CA ARG A 120 0.96 -19.76 -4.05
C ARG A 120 -0.27 -20.45 -4.64
N VAL A 121 -1.36 -19.70 -4.78
CA VAL A 121 -2.63 -20.23 -5.31
C VAL A 121 -2.51 -20.53 -6.80
N ASN A 122 -3.05 -21.69 -7.21
CA ASN A 122 -3.10 -22.09 -8.63
C ASN A 122 -4.52 -21.87 -9.19
N SER A 123 -4.77 -20.69 -9.75
CA SER A 123 -6.01 -20.35 -10.44
C SER A 123 -5.75 -19.35 -11.57
N LYS A 124 -6.71 -19.17 -12.47
CA LYS A 124 -6.62 -18.17 -13.55
C LYS A 124 -6.49 -16.77 -12.96
N LYS A 125 -7.30 -16.41 -11.95
CA LYS A 125 -7.23 -15.08 -11.28
C LYS A 125 -5.91 -14.88 -10.55
N ALA A 126 -5.40 -15.89 -9.84
CA ALA A 126 -4.09 -15.79 -9.20
C ALA A 126 -2.96 -15.64 -10.23
N THR A 127 -3.07 -16.28 -11.40
CA THR A 127 -2.11 -16.08 -12.50
C THR A 127 -2.14 -14.63 -13.01
N MET A 128 -3.33 -14.06 -13.21
CA MET A 128 -3.48 -12.66 -13.63
C MET A 128 -2.95 -11.68 -12.58
N PHE A 129 -3.21 -11.97 -11.31
CA PHE A 129 -2.63 -11.21 -10.20
C PHE A 129 -1.09 -11.21 -10.25
N ARG A 130 -0.46 -12.39 -10.43
CA ARG A 130 1.01 -12.48 -10.54
C ARG A 130 1.57 -11.74 -11.75
N ILE A 131 0.90 -11.78 -12.90
CA ILE A 131 1.30 -11.03 -14.10
C ILE A 131 1.28 -9.53 -13.80
N TRP A 132 0.20 -9.04 -13.18
CA TRP A 132 0.08 -7.64 -12.78
C TRP A 132 1.16 -7.26 -11.76
N ALA A 133 1.32 -8.04 -10.68
CA ALA A 133 2.30 -7.76 -9.63
C ALA A 133 3.74 -7.74 -10.15
N ASN A 134 4.09 -8.69 -11.02
CA ASN A 134 5.40 -8.74 -11.66
C ASN A 134 5.63 -7.55 -12.59
N ARG A 135 4.61 -7.04 -13.28
CA ARG A 135 4.69 -5.83 -14.10
C ARG A 135 5.03 -4.61 -13.24
N VAL A 136 4.30 -4.43 -12.13
CA VAL A 136 4.52 -3.34 -11.18
C VAL A 136 5.93 -3.41 -10.58
N LEU A 137 6.33 -4.60 -10.11
CA LEU A 137 7.66 -4.82 -9.54
C LEU A 137 8.78 -4.56 -10.56
N LYS A 138 8.61 -5.05 -11.79
CA LYS A 138 9.57 -4.80 -12.87
C LYS A 138 9.69 -3.32 -13.20
N GLU A 139 8.58 -2.60 -13.25
CA GLU A 139 8.58 -1.16 -13.47
C GLU A 139 9.33 -0.42 -12.36
N PHE A 140 9.07 -0.78 -11.08
CA PHE A 140 9.78 -0.22 -9.94
C PHE A 140 11.29 -0.51 -9.98
N ILE A 141 11.70 -1.75 -10.28
CA ILE A 141 13.11 -2.12 -10.35
C ILE A 141 13.85 -1.35 -11.47
N ILE A 142 13.19 -1.15 -12.61
CA ILE A 142 13.83 -0.49 -13.76
C ILE A 142 13.86 1.03 -13.61
N LYS A 143 12.75 1.63 -13.14
CA LYS A 143 12.58 3.10 -13.09
C LYS A 143 12.88 3.68 -11.70
N GLY A 144 12.82 2.88 -10.64
CA GLY A 144 12.93 3.33 -9.25
C GLY A 144 11.63 3.91 -8.68
N TYR A 145 10.55 3.94 -9.44
CA TYR A 145 9.21 4.38 -9.00
C TYR A 145 8.11 3.69 -9.80
N VAL A 146 6.90 3.66 -9.21
CA VAL A 146 5.65 3.31 -9.89
C VAL A 146 4.65 4.41 -9.60
N MET A 147 3.90 4.83 -10.61
CA MET A 147 2.88 5.87 -10.49
C MET A 147 1.54 5.34 -11.00
N ASP A 148 0.49 5.61 -10.27
CA ASP A 148 -0.88 5.30 -10.67
C ASP A 148 -1.55 6.58 -11.18
N ASP A 149 -1.47 6.79 -12.49
CA ASP A 149 -2.03 7.98 -13.14
C ASP A 149 -3.54 8.11 -12.96
N ALA A 150 -4.26 7.00 -12.74
CA ALA A 150 -5.69 7.03 -12.49
C ALA A 150 -5.98 7.63 -11.11
N ARG A 151 -5.25 7.22 -10.09
CA ARG A 151 -5.39 7.77 -8.73
C ARG A 151 -4.97 9.22 -8.61
N LEU A 152 -4.03 9.68 -9.44
CA LEU A 152 -3.65 11.10 -9.49
C LEU A 152 -4.79 12.02 -9.99
N ARG A 153 -5.73 11.47 -10.74
CA ARG A 153 -6.88 12.21 -11.27
C ARG A 153 -8.11 12.15 -10.37
N GLU A 154 -8.15 11.20 -9.44
CA GLU A 154 -9.24 11.00 -8.50
C GLU A 154 -8.90 11.66 -7.17
N PRO A 155 -9.70 12.63 -6.69
CA PRO A 155 -9.45 13.32 -5.43
C PRO A 155 -9.66 12.45 -4.19
N GLU A 156 -10.33 11.29 -4.33
CA GLU A 156 -10.59 10.38 -3.21
C GLU A 156 -9.51 9.32 -3.08
N ASN A 157 -8.67 9.49 -2.06
CA ASN A 157 -7.67 8.50 -1.67
C ASN A 157 -8.29 7.41 -0.79
N LEU A 158 -7.72 6.18 -0.86
CA LEU A 158 -8.10 5.03 -0.04
C LEU A 158 -8.02 5.30 1.47
N PHE A 159 -7.14 6.18 1.91
CA PHE A 159 -6.88 6.49 3.31
C PHE A 159 -7.19 7.96 3.67
N GLY A 160 -7.99 8.67 2.87
CA GLY A 160 -8.33 10.07 3.11
C GLY A 160 -7.18 11.06 2.96
N LYS A 161 -6.00 10.61 2.51
CA LYS A 161 -4.85 11.46 2.19
C LYS A 161 -4.95 11.88 0.72
N ASP A 162 -4.64 13.12 0.41
CA ASP A 162 -4.57 13.58 -0.97
C ASP A 162 -3.30 13.04 -1.64
N TYR A 163 -3.49 12.06 -2.53
CA TYR A 163 -2.39 11.43 -3.27
C TYR A 163 -1.65 12.42 -4.17
N PHE A 164 -2.35 13.42 -4.68
CA PHE A 164 -1.76 14.48 -5.49
C PHE A 164 -0.86 15.39 -4.66
N GLU A 165 -1.31 15.81 -3.47
CA GLU A 165 -0.49 16.61 -2.53
C GLU A 165 0.76 15.85 -2.09
N GLU A 166 0.66 14.57 -1.77
CA GLU A 166 1.80 13.73 -1.43
C GLU A 166 2.84 13.67 -2.57
N GLN A 167 2.38 13.54 -3.82
CA GLN A 167 3.27 13.55 -4.98
C GLN A 167 3.88 14.94 -5.24
N LEU A 168 3.12 16.02 -5.02
CA LEU A 168 3.64 17.38 -5.11
C LEU A 168 4.75 17.65 -4.09
N GLU A 169 4.58 17.19 -2.87
CA GLU A 169 5.59 17.33 -1.81
C GLU A 169 6.88 16.60 -2.20
N ARG A 170 6.76 15.38 -2.72
CA ARG A 170 7.88 14.60 -3.24
C ARG A 170 8.61 15.28 -4.41
N ILE A 171 7.87 15.91 -5.33
CA ILE A 171 8.44 16.71 -6.43
C ILE A 171 9.16 17.94 -5.89
N ARG A 172 8.64 18.61 -4.88
CA ARG A 172 9.29 19.76 -4.22
C ARG A 172 10.62 19.35 -3.59
N ASP A 173 10.67 18.19 -2.95
CA ASP A 173 11.91 17.66 -2.34
C ASP A 173 12.98 17.35 -3.39
N ILE A 174 12.60 16.76 -4.53
CA ILE A 174 13.49 16.49 -5.65
C ILE A 174 14.05 17.81 -6.20
N ARG A 175 13.20 18.82 -6.43
CA ARG A 175 13.64 20.15 -6.91
C ARG A 175 14.56 20.85 -5.89
N SER A 176 14.28 20.70 -4.60
CA SER A 176 15.14 21.25 -3.53
C SER A 176 16.52 20.60 -3.55
N SER A 177 16.62 19.30 -3.78
CA SER A 177 17.91 18.59 -3.90
C SER A 177 18.68 18.99 -5.14
N GLU A 178 18.00 19.18 -6.27
CA GLU A 178 18.59 19.66 -7.53
C GLU A 178 19.17 21.08 -7.37
N ARG A 179 18.43 21.98 -6.73
CA ARG A 179 18.90 23.33 -6.41
C ARG A 179 20.16 23.32 -5.54
N ARG A 180 20.23 22.44 -4.53
CA ARG A 180 21.43 22.27 -3.69
C ARG A 180 22.64 21.78 -4.49
N PHE A 181 22.40 20.90 -5.45
CA PHE A 181 23.46 20.41 -6.35
C PHE A 181 24.03 21.53 -7.22
N TYR A 182 23.19 22.35 -7.83
CA TYR A 182 23.62 23.51 -8.62
C TYR A 182 24.34 24.58 -7.77
N GLN A 183 23.87 24.81 -6.53
CA GLN A 183 24.57 25.70 -5.60
C GLN A 183 26.00 25.21 -5.31
N LYS A 184 26.17 23.92 -5.02
CA LYS A 184 27.50 23.33 -4.78
C LYS A 184 28.41 23.42 -5.99
N ILE A 185 27.90 23.21 -7.19
CA ILE A 185 28.68 23.38 -8.42
C ILE A 185 29.13 24.85 -8.56
N THR A 186 28.23 25.80 -8.32
CA THR A 186 28.53 27.22 -8.37
C THR A 186 29.62 27.61 -7.36
N ASP A 187 29.54 27.09 -6.14
CA ASP A 187 30.54 27.31 -5.10
C ASP A 187 31.93 26.78 -5.49
N ILE A 188 31.99 25.59 -6.11
CA ILE A 188 33.22 25.00 -6.62
C ILE A 188 33.83 25.87 -7.74
N TYR A 189 33.00 26.29 -8.70
CA TYR A 189 33.45 27.16 -9.78
C TYR A 189 33.93 28.52 -9.27
N SER A 190 33.25 29.14 -8.30
CA SER A 190 33.65 30.35 -7.67
C SER A 190 35.02 30.22 -6.99
N CYS A 191 35.23 29.13 -6.26
CA CYS A 191 36.51 28.85 -5.61
C CYS A 191 37.64 28.67 -6.64
N LEU A 192 37.40 27.96 -7.74
CA LEU A 192 38.38 27.77 -8.82
C LEU A 192 38.75 29.08 -9.54
N LEU A 193 37.79 29.98 -9.76
CA LEU A 193 38.03 31.28 -10.35
C LEU A 193 38.86 32.22 -9.48
N TYR A 194 38.65 32.13 -8.13
CA TYR A 194 39.44 32.92 -7.18
C TYR A 194 40.86 32.37 -6.98
N THR A 195 41.12 31.12 -7.23
CA THR A 195 42.45 30.48 -7.06
C THR A 195 43.26 30.45 -8.35
N SER A 196 42.68 30.76 -9.52
CA SER A 196 43.42 30.92 -10.79
C SER A 196 44.10 32.29 -10.79
N PRO A 197 45.45 32.38 -10.95
CA PRO A 197 46.13 33.66 -11.06
C PRO A 197 45.62 34.37 -12.30
N SER A 198 45.28 35.64 -12.12
CA SER A 198 44.82 36.50 -13.25
C SER A 198 45.88 36.53 -14.34
N PRO A 199 45.48 36.51 -15.65
CA PRO A 199 46.40 36.67 -16.76
C PRO A 199 47.23 37.98 -16.73
N ARG A 200 46.88 38.92 -15.84
CA ARG A 200 47.63 40.15 -15.61
C ARG A 200 48.84 39.97 -14.66
N ASP A 201 48.84 38.97 -13.79
CA ASP A 201 49.94 38.71 -12.87
C ASP A 201 51.14 38.00 -13.52
N GLN A 202 50.96 37.52 -14.77
CA GLN A 202 52.03 36.83 -15.54
C GLN A 202 52.86 37.78 -16.41
N ARG A 203 52.63 39.08 -16.39
CA ARG A 203 53.39 40.09 -17.17
C ARG A 203 54.33 40.93 -16.32
N GLY A 204 55.00 40.33 -15.40
CA GLY A 204 55.94 41.01 -14.52
C GLY A 204 57.17 40.16 -14.23
N SER A 205 57.98 39.88 -15.26
CA SER A 205 59.38 39.50 -15.08
C SER A 205 60.12 39.69 -16.41
#